data_a303368d683474d5f959e8bbefc61132
#
_entry.id   a303368d683474d5f959e8bbefc61132
#
_cell.length_a   1.000
_cell.length_b   1.000
_cell.length_c   1.000
_cell.angle_alpha   90.00
_cell.angle_beta   90.00
_cell.angle_gamma   90.00
#
_symmetry.space_group_name_H-M   'P 1'
#
loop_
_entity.id
_entity.type
_entity.pdbx_description
1 polymer ?
#
loop_
_entity_poly.entity_id
_entity_poly.type
_entity_poly.pdbx_seq_one_letter_code
_entity_poly.pdbx_strand_id
1 'polypeptide(L)'
;MNPKYAHLYDKDIPAEISVGLALHLDPDTLEKEGGTYTCTAHLRVTDQHFFVCISVNGDLSRWLPLYTEDGLGRTKITPAEKQGHPKWAAGSSYWHKDQIWEVCSNAVYLAAGRAHDKSRKGSRNTVAAASVPNV
;
A
#
# COMPACT_ATOMS: atom_id res chain seq x y z
N MET A 1 20.60 -9.18 -3.39
CA MET A 1 19.44 -9.97 -2.90
C MET A 1 19.83 -11.43 -2.76
N ASN A 2 19.44 -12.06 -1.68
CA ASN A 2 19.67 -13.48 -1.50
C ASN A 2 18.80 -14.29 -2.48
N PRO A 3 19.38 -15.13 -3.37
CA PRO A 3 18.61 -15.90 -4.35
C PRO A 3 17.51 -16.76 -3.74
N LYS A 4 17.70 -17.22 -2.50
CA LYS A 4 16.73 -18.01 -1.74
C LYS A 4 15.36 -17.30 -1.61
N TYR A 5 15.37 -15.96 -1.55
CA TYR A 5 14.16 -15.17 -1.37
C TYR A 5 13.73 -14.40 -2.62
N ALA A 6 14.40 -14.61 -3.74
CA ALA A 6 14.14 -13.85 -4.96
C ALA A 6 12.68 -13.96 -5.43
N HIS A 7 12.03 -15.12 -5.19
CA HIS A 7 10.63 -15.36 -5.58
C HIS A 7 9.62 -14.51 -4.79
N LEU A 8 10.03 -13.90 -3.67
CA LEU A 8 9.17 -13.02 -2.86
C LEU A 8 9.09 -11.62 -3.45
N TYR A 9 10.00 -11.27 -4.35
CA TYR A 9 10.07 -9.93 -4.94
C TYR A 9 9.49 -9.97 -6.35
N ASP A 10 8.40 -9.21 -6.54
CA ASP A 10 7.65 -9.18 -7.79
C ASP A 10 8.13 -8.03 -8.67
N LYS A 11 8.90 -8.36 -9.70
CA LYS A 11 9.51 -7.40 -10.62
C LYS A 11 8.50 -6.60 -11.45
N ASP A 12 7.24 -7.05 -11.52
CA ASP A 12 6.20 -6.35 -12.28
C ASP A 12 5.59 -5.18 -11.51
N ILE A 13 5.76 -5.12 -10.18
CA ILE A 13 5.16 -4.09 -9.34
C ILE A 13 5.52 -2.67 -9.77
N PRO A 14 6.80 -2.31 -10.00
CA PRO A 14 7.13 -0.93 -10.36
C PRO A 14 6.37 -0.39 -11.56
N ALA A 15 6.14 -1.22 -12.57
CA ALA A 15 5.42 -0.81 -13.77
C ALA A 15 3.89 -0.74 -13.58
N GLU A 16 3.39 -1.33 -12.52
CA GLU A 16 1.96 -1.41 -12.25
C GLU A 16 1.47 -0.40 -11.19
N ILE A 17 2.37 0.41 -10.64
CA ILE A 17 1.99 1.42 -9.64
C ILE A 17 1.05 2.42 -10.29
N SER A 18 -0.18 2.50 -9.80
CA SER A 18 -1.22 3.37 -10.30
C SER A 18 -2.23 3.67 -9.19
N VAL A 19 -2.96 4.76 -9.34
CA VAL A 19 -3.98 5.17 -8.38
C VAL A 19 -4.99 4.03 -8.18
N GLY A 20 -5.23 3.67 -6.94
CA GLY A 20 -6.14 2.58 -6.57
C GLY A 20 -5.48 1.24 -6.34
N LEU A 21 -4.22 1.06 -6.74
CA LEU A 21 -3.49 -0.18 -6.45
C LEU A 21 -3.33 -0.34 -4.95
N ALA A 22 -3.65 -1.53 -4.43
CA ALA A 22 -3.45 -1.87 -3.02
C ALA A 22 -2.43 -3.00 -2.90
N LEU A 23 -1.40 -2.78 -2.12
CA LEU A 23 -0.33 -3.74 -1.87
C LEU A 23 -0.09 -3.88 -0.38
N HIS A 24 0.30 -5.08 0.04
CA HIS A 24 0.80 -5.33 1.38
C HIS A 24 2.25 -4.85 1.42
N LEU A 25 2.55 -3.84 2.23
CA LEU A 25 3.86 -3.20 2.28
C LEU A 25 4.43 -3.20 3.70
N ASP A 26 5.75 -3.36 3.78
CA ASP A 26 6.51 -3.24 5.02
C ASP A 26 6.94 -1.78 5.24
N PRO A 27 6.42 -1.08 6.27
CA PRO A 27 6.74 0.33 6.46
C PRO A 27 8.20 0.60 6.80
N ASP A 28 8.86 -0.30 7.51
CA ASP A 28 10.28 -0.12 7.83
C ASP A 28 11.13 -0.12 6.56
N THR A 29 10.78 -0.96 5.58
CA THR A 29 11.46 -0.98 4.28
C THR A 29 11.20 0.31 3.51
N LEU A 30 9.95 0.81 3.51
CA LEU A 30 9.63 2.08 2.86
C LEU A 30 10.49 3.21 3.40
N GLU A 31 10.60 3.33 4.72
CA GLU A 31 11.39 4.39 5.35
C GLU A 31 12.90 4.21 5.09
N LYS A 32 13.40 2.99 5.21
CA LYS A 32 14.82 2.67 4.94
C LYS A 32 15.22 3.05 3.51
N GLU A 33 14.32 2.90 2.57
CA GLU A 33 14.55 3.21 1.16
C GLU A 33 14.21 4.67 0.81
N GLY A 34 14.11 5.54 1.79
CA GLY A 34 13.98 6.97 1.61
C GLY A 34 12.54 7.49 1.64
N GLY A 35 11.57 6.64 1.95
CA GLY A 35 10.17 7.06 2.07
C GLY A 35 9.97 8.04 3.22
N THR A 36 9.04 8.98 3.01
CA THR A 36 8.65 9.98 4.00
C THR A 36 7.16 9.85 4.30
N TYR A 37 6.74 10.35 5.45
CA TYR A 37 5.33 10.31 5.85
C TYR A 37 4.96 11.60 6.58
N THR A 38 3.68 11.96 6.53
CA THR A 38 3.18 13.25 7.04
C THR A 38 2.87 13.24 8.54
N CYS A 39 2.64 12.08 9.15
CA CYS A 39 2.41 11.99 10.59
C CYS A 39 3.75 12.04 11.36
N THR A 40 3.67 12.20 12.68
CA THR A 40 4.85 12.12 13.54
C THR A 40 5.34 10.66 13.64
N ALA A 41 6.64 10.49 13.92
CA ALA A 41 7.26 9.15 13.90
C ALA A 41 6.57 8.14 14.83
N HIS A 42 6.08 8.57 15.99
CA HIS A 42 5.42 7.66 16.92
C HIS A 42 4.00 7.25 16.51
N LEU A 43 3.41 7.94 15.53
CA LEU A 43 2.07 7.62 15.01
C LEU A 43 2.11 6.80 13.73
N ARG A 44 3.29 6.64 13.11
CA ARG A 44 3.37 5.86 11.88
C ARG A 44 3.07 4.39 12.14
N VAL A 45 2.55 3.71 11.12
CA VAL A 45 2.36 2.26 11.19
C VAL A 45 3.70 1.56 11.40
N THR A 46 3.71 0.52 12.22
CA THR A 46 4.92 -0.23 12.56
C THR A 46 4.94 -1.62 11.95
N ASP A 47 3.76 -2.21 11.77
CA ASP A 47 3.60 -3.53 11.19
C ASP A 47 3.25 -3.43 9.71
N GLN A 48 3.35 -4.55 9.02
CA GLN A 48 2.94 -4.65 7.63
C GLN A 48 1.45 -4.40 7.51
N HIS A 49 1.08 -3.55 6.54
CA HIS A 49 -0.30 -3.17 6.26
C HIS A 49 -0.56 -3.22 4.77
N PHE A 50 -1.81 -3.36 4.38
CA PHE A 50 -2.20 -2.93 3.05
C PHE A 50 -2.07 -1.42 2.98
N PHE A 51 -1.54 -0.94 1.85
CA PHE A 51 -1.48 0.48 1.50
C PHE A 51 -2.19 0.65 0.17
N VAL A 52 -2.92 1.76 0.03
CA VAL A 52 -3.55 2.12 -1.26
C VAL A 52 -2.81 3.31 -1.87
N CYS A 53 -2.50 3.20 -3.16
CA CYS A 53 -1.89 4.29 -3.91
C CYS A 53 -2.92 5.37 -4.22
N ILE A 54 -2.61 6.62 -3.85
CA ILE A 54 -3.53 7.74 -4.04
C ILE A 54 -3.07 8.73 -5.10
N SER A 55 -1.78 8.73 -5.45
CA SER A 55 -1.27 9.56 -6.54
C SER A 55 0.06 9.03 -7.06
N VAL A 56 0.36 9.33 -8.32
CA VAL A 56 1.63 8.96 -8.96
C VAL A 56 2.19 10.18 -9.66
N ASN A 57 3.47 10.44 -9.47
CA ASN A 57 4.19 11.52 -10.12
C ASN A 57 5.59 11.03 -10.51
N GLY A 58 5.72 10.50 -11.73
CA GLY A 58 6.97 9.88 -12.17
C GLY A 58 7.32 8.66 -11.33
N ASP A 59 8.54 8.65 -10.78
CA ASP A 59 9.00 7.57 -9.92
C ASP A 59 8.46 7.65 -8.48
N LEU A 60 7.87 8.78 -8.10
CA LEU A 60 7.29 8.96 -6.78
C LEU A 60 5.80 8.63 -6.78
N SER A 61 5.35 7.98 -5.73
CA SER A 61 3.93 7.70 -5.50
C SER A 61 3.58 7.95 -4.04
N ARG A 62 2.31 8.28 -3.81
CA ARG A 62 1.78 8.52 -2.48
C ARG A 62 0.80 7.43 -2.11
N TRP A 63 0.83 7.04 -0.86
CA TRP A 63 0.10 5.89 -0.34
C TRP A 63 -0.48 6.19 1.03
N LEU A 64 -1.62 5.55 1.32
CA LEU A 64 -2.21 5.58 2.66
C LEU A 64 -2.21 4.16 3.23
N PRO A 65 -1.69 3.96 4.45
CA PRO A 65 -1.85 2.68 5.13
C PRO A 65 -3.31 2.44 5.48
N LEU A 66 -3.72 1.19 5.43
CA LEU A 66 -5.10 0.78 5.69
C LEU A 66 -5.16 -0.05 6.96
N TYR A 67 -6.15 0.26 7.79
CA TYR A 67 -6.42 -0.43 9.04
C TYR A 67 -7.63 -1.34 8.89
N THR A 68 -7.71 -2.39 9.69
CA THR A 68 -8.84 -3.32 9.68
C THR A 68 -9.98 -2.87 10.61
N GLU A 69 -9.71 -1.89 11.48
CA GLU A 69 -10.66 -1.40 12.46
C GLU A 69 -10.90 0.09 12.30
N ASP A 70 -12.11 0.52 12.61
CA ASP A 70 -12.45 1.94 12.66
C ASP A 70 -11.70 2.62 13.83
N GLY A 71 -11.62 3.93 13.76
CA GLY A 71 -10.95 4.74 14.76
C GLY A 71 -11.13 6.21 14.51
N LEU A 72 -10.67 7.02 15.45
CA LEU A 72 -10.80 8.47 15.37
C LEU A 72 -10.12 9.00 14.09
N GLY A 73 -10.86 9.77 13.31
CA GLY A 73 -10.35 10.39 12.08
C GLY A 73 -10.21 9.44 10.90
N ARG A 74 -10.64 8.18 11.03
CA ARG A 74 -10.56 7.19 9.97
C ARG A 74 -11.81 7.19 9.10
N THR A 75 -11.60 6.97 7.81
CA THR A 75 -12.66 6.86 6.80
C THR A 75 -12.68 5.44 6.25
N LYS A 76 -13.89 4.92 6.01
CA LYS A 76 -14.10 3.53 5.60
C LYS A 76 -14.04 3.36 4.08
N ILE A 77 -13.41 2.27 3.64
CA ILE A 77 -13.53 1.71 2.30
C ILE A 77 -14.26 0.38 2.46
N THR A 78 -15.42 0.25 1.80
CA THR A 78 -16.27 -0.95 1.93
C THR A 78 -15.80 -2.06 0.98
N PRO A 79 -16.19 -3.33 1.23
CA PRO A 79 -15.89 -4.42 0.30
C PRO A 79 -16.40 -4.18 -1.12
N ALA A 80 -17.53 -3.52 -1.29
CA ALA A 80 -18.09 -3.21 -2.61
C ALA A 80 -17.18 -2.30 -3.44
N GLU A 81 -16.29 -1.55 -2.79
CA GLU A 81 -15.34 -0.63 -3.43
C GLU A 81 -14.00 -1.29 -3.77
N LYS A 82 -13.86 -2.57 -3.47
CA LYS A 82 -12.61 -3.31 -3.65
C LYS A 82 -12.73 -4.42 -4.69
N GLN A 83 -11.59 -4.73 -5.33
CA GLN A 83 -11.44 -5.90 -6.20
C GLN A 83 -10.10 -6.56 -5.88
N GLY A 84 -10.02 -7.88 -6.08
CA GLY A 84 -8.80 -8.65 -5.89
C GLY A 84 -9.01 -9.90 -5.06
N HIS A 85 -7.97 -10.28 -4.33
CA HIS A 85 -7.99 -11.49 -3.50
C HIS A 85 -9.09 -11.41 -2.43
N PRO A 86 -9.79 -12.53 -2.15
CA PRO A 86 -10.85 -12.55 -1.13
C PRO A 86 -10.43 -12.02 0.25
N LYS A 87 -9.21 -12.26 0.68
CA LYS A 87 -8.70 -11.75 1.95
C LYS A 87 -8.58 -10.23 1.98
N TRP A 88 -8.35 -9.62 0.82
CA TRP A 88 -8.38 -8.17 0.66
C TRP A 88 -9.80 -7.65 0.52
N ALA A 89 -10.56 -8.24 -0.39
CA ALA A 89 -11.85 -7.71 -0.83
C ALA A 89 -13.01 -7.98 0.14
N ALA A 90 -12.92 -9.01 0.99
CA ALA A 90 -14.03 -9.42 1.85
C ALA A 90 -14.30 -8.49 3.04
N GLY A 91 -13.29 -7.75 3.49
CA GLY A 91 -13.40 -6.88 4.68
C GLY A 91 -13.39 -5.40 4.35
N SER A 92 -13.85 -4.58 5.29
CA SER A 92 -13.69 -3.13 5.20
C SER A 92 -12.28 -2.74 5.58
N SER A 93 -11.80 -1.63 5.00
CA SER A 93 -10.53 -1.00 5.36
C SER A 93 -10.76 0.44 5.75
N TYR A 94 -9.86 0.99 6.54
CA TYR A 94 -9.99 2.35 7.08
C TYR A 94 -8.68 3.10 6.87
N TRP A 95 -8.76 4.38 6.50
CA TRP A 95 -7.59 5.23 6.28
C TRP A 95 -7.71 6.54 7.05
N HIS A 96 -6.55 7.18 7.31
CA HIS A 96 -6.49 8.47 8.00
C HIS A 96 -5.77 9.49 7.10
N LYS A 97 -6.39 10.64 6.87
CA LYS A 97 -5.89 11.68 5.96
C LYS A 97 -4.51 12.24 6.31
N ASP A 98 -4.08 12.09 7.55
CA ASP A 98 -2.82 12.66 8.02
C ASP A 98 -1.65 11.66 7.99
N GLN A 99 -1.82 10.52 7.33
CA GLN A 99 -0.80 9.46 7.28
C GLN A 99 -0.39 9.15 5.84
N ILE A 100 -0.03 10.18 5.09
CA ILE A 100 0.36 10.02 3.69
C ILE A 100 1.85 9.68 3.61
N TRP A 101 2.17 8.59 2.91
CA TRP A 101 3.53 8.17 2.60
C TRP A 101 3.88 8.54 1.17
N GLU A 102 5.09 9.09 0.97
CA GLU A 102 5.63 9.34 -0.37
C GLU A 102 6.90 8.52 -0.55
N VAL A 103 6.94 7.71 -1.61
CA VAL A 103 7.98 6.69 -1.80
C VAL A 103 8.33 6.55 -3.28
N CYS A 104 9.56 6.11 -3.56
CA CYS A 104 9.96 5.75 -4.91
C CYS A 104 9.50 4.33 -5.28
N SER A 105 9.48 4.03 -6.57
CA SER A 105 9.02 2.73 -7.07
C SER A 105 9.85 1.56 -6.53
N ASN A 106 11.17 1.74 -6.38
CA ASN A 106 12.02 0.70 -5.83
C ASN A 106 11.68 0.40 -4.37
N ALA A 107 11.34 1.41 -3.59
CA ALA A 107 10.91 1.22 -2.20
C ALA A 107 9.63 0.37 -2.12
N VAL A 108 8.67 0.64 -3.01
CA VAL A 108 7.44 -0.16 -3.10
C VAL A 108 7.74 -1.61 -3.46
N TYR A 109 8.59 -1.83 -4.46
CA TYR A 109 9.01 -3.16 -4.87
C TYR A 109 9.62 -3.95 -3.70
N LEU A 110 10.57 -3.36 -3.00
CA LEU A 110 11.23 -4.02 -1.88
C LEU A 110 10.28 -4.23 -0.69
N ALA A 111 9.45 -3.24 -0.37
CA ALA A 111 8.50 -3.33 0.74
C ALA A 111 7.42 -4.38 0.50
N ALA A 112 6.96 -4.53 -0.74
CA ALA A 112 5.99 -5.58 -1.10
C ALA A 112 6.60 -6.98 -0.94
N GLY A 113 7.85 -7.15 -1.36
CA GLY A 113 8.58 -8.40 -1.18
C GLY A 113 8.78 -8.75 0.29
N ARG A 114 9.18 -7.78 1.10
CA ARG A 114 9.36 -7.98 2.54
C ARG A 114 8.05 -8.30 3.25
N ALA A 115 6.95 -7.72 2.82
CA ALA A 115 5.61 -8.01 3.35
C ALA A 115 5.00 -9.29 2.78
N HIS A 116 5.67 -9.93 1.82
CA HIS A 116 5.19 -11.13 1.12
C HIS A 116 3.81 -10.86 0.48
N ASP A 117 3.68 -9.73 -0.24
CA ASP A 117 2.44 -9.42 -0.95
C ASP A 117 2.06 -10.60 -1.85
N LYS A 118 0.81 -11.02 -1.75
CA LYS A 118 0.33 -12.25 -2.42
C LYS A 118 -0.37 -11.98 -3.74
N SER A 119 -0.56 -10.72 -4.08
CA SER A 119 -1.16 -10.37 -5.37
C SER A 119 -0.19 -10.68 -6.52
N ARG A 120 -0.73 -10.82 -7.71
CA ARG A 120 0.05 -11.14 -8.91
C ARG A 120 -0.41 -10.29 -10.07
N LYS A 121 0.48 -10.09 -11.05
CA LYS A 121 0.15 -9.39 -12.29
C LYS A 121 -1.14 -9.95 -12.89
N GLY A 122 -2.05 -9.06 -13.26
CA GLY A 122 -3.35 -9.42 -13.84
C GLY A 122 -4.45 -9.64 -12.80
N SER A 123 -4.13 -9.74 -11.52
CA SER A 123 -5.11 -9.93 -10.44
C SER A 123 -4.73 -9.16 -9.18
N ARG A 124 -4.23 -7.94 -9.37
CA ARG A 124 -3.86 -7.06 -8.24
C ARG A 124 -5.07 -6.66 -7.42
N ASN A 125 -4.83 -6.41 -6.15
CA ASN A 125 -5.83 -5.81 -5.26
C ASN A 125 -5.99 -4.34 -5.62
N THR A 126 -7.21 -3.87 -5.70
CA THR A 126 -7.49 -2.48 -6.06
C THR A 126 -8.66 -1.91 -5.29
N VAL A 127 -8.70 -0.58 -5.23
CA VAL A 127 -9.86 0.21 -4.82
C VAL A 127 -10.42 0.87 -6.07
N ALA A 128 -11.76 0.88 -6.22
CA ALA A 128 -12.42 1.53 -7.35
C ALA A 128 -12.00 3.00 -7.46
N ALA A 129 -11.77 3.49 -8.67
CA ALA A 129 -11.24 4.83 -8.91
C ALA A 129 -12.05 5.94 -8.21
N ALA A 130 -13.38 5.83 -8.20
CA ALA A 130 -14.25 6.81 -7.55
C ALA A 130 -14.16 6.78 -6.01
N SER A 131 -13.61 5.73 -5.44
CA SER A 131 -13.50 5.51 -3.99
C SER A 131 -12.10 5.73 -3.46
N VAL A 132 -11.12 6.02 -4.33
CA VAL A 132 -9.76 6.30 -3.90
C VAL A 132 -9.74 7.61 -3.11
N PRO A 133 -9.13 7.64 -1.92
CA PRO A 133 -9.05 8.86 -1.13
C PRO A 133 -8.41 10.01 -1.90
N ASN A 134 -9.03 11.19 -1.82
CA ASN A 134 -8.55 12.42 -2.44
C ASN A 134 -8.05 13.36 -1.33
N VAL A 135 -6.79 13.21 -0.97
CA VAL A 135 -6.18 13.96 0.13
C VAL A 135 -4.85 14.58 -0.30
#